data_c45685eeae540e3ea27efea308f04e46
#
_entry.id   c45685eeae540e3ea27efea308f04e46
#
_cell.length_a   1.000
_cell.length_b   1.000
_cell.length_c   1.000
_cell.angle_alpha   90.00
_cell.angle_beta   90.00
_cell.angle_gamma   90.00
#
_symmetry.space_group_name_H-M   'P 1'
#
loop_
_entity.id
_entity.type
_entity.pdbx_description
1 polymer ?
#
loop_
_entity_poly.entity_id
_entity_poly.type
_entity_poly.pdbx_seq_one_letter_code
_entity_poly.pdbx_strand_id
1 'polypeptide(L)'
;QSGVDFIKIYTNGSARTKEFWTELADKLSNDRGQVVFSIDGLDDTNHLYRVNSNFQKIMHNAKAFIDAGGTAIWEWLPFKHNEHQVEDAAKMAQRLGFAEFILKKNPRFNPINNGEHYTLKPSTKYVHKGVERQERQILGETQQLTPTLFPISCKYNARKLIFIDFQGYLLPCCWHGNRFNPDSKSGTNEFQKIMEGYDPKIFNVNYYSIEQILNNEWYKKDIDYTIKILNTCRKHCTLGNKMSNKDNRIQHIFKDTIDLEPWE
;
A
#
# COMPACT_ATOMS: atom_id res chain seq x y z
N GLN A 1 -10.45 -17.47 -17.01
CA GLN A 1 -9.22 -16.69 -16.75
C GLN A 1 -9.64 -15.27 -16.39
N SER A 2 -9.14 -14.70 -15.27
CA SER A 2 -9.60 -13.40 -14.73
C SER A 2 -9.14 -12.17 -15.54
N GLY A 3 -8.32 -12.35 -16.56
CA GLY A 3 -7.70 -11.23 -17.30
C GLY A 3 -6.71 -10.38 -16.46
N VAL A 4 -6.34 -10.86 -15.28
CA VAL A 4 -5.35 -10.21 -14.41
C VAL A 4 -4.00 -10.88 -14.59
N ASP A 5 -3.01 -10.12 -15.04
CA ASP A 5 -1.67 -10.64 -15.35
C ASP A 5 -0.81 -10.79 -14.10
N PHE A 6 -0.96 -9.88 -13.12
CA PHE A 6 -0.12 -9.85 -11.92
C PHE A 6 -0.88 -9.36 -10.69
N ILE A 7 -0.69 -10.05 -9.55
CA ILE A 7 -1.33 -9.74 -8.27
C ILE A 7 -0.26 -9.35 -7.24
N LYS A 8 -0.44 -8.19 -6.59
CA LYS A 8 0.39 -7.77 -5.46
C LYS A 8 -0.47 -7.64 -4.20
N ILE A 9 -0.19 -8.49 -3.22
CA ILE A 9 -0.93 -8.52 -1.95
C ILE A 9 -0.11 -7.82 -0.86
N TYR A 10 -0.72 -6.86 -0.16
CA TYR A 10 -0.14 -6.20 1.01
C TYR A 10 -0.81 -6.71 2.28
N THR A 11 -0.02 -7.13 3.24
CA THR A 11 -0.53 -7.73 4.49
C THR A 11 0.42 -7.46 5.65
N ASN A 12 -0.09 -7.55 6.90
CA ASN A 12 0.77 -7.65 8.08
C ASN A 12 1.17 -9.11 8.40
N GLY A 13 0.65 -10.09 7.66
CA GLY A 13 0.99 -11.50 7.83
C GLY A 13 0.43 -12.21 9.07
N SER A 14 -0.32 -11.51 9.96
CA SER A 14 -0.75 -12.07 11.24
C SER A 14 -1.94 -13.04 11.14
N ALA A 15 -2.69 -12.96 10.04
CA ALA A 15 -3.92 -13.75 9.85
C ALA A 15 -3.65 -15.06 9.12
N ARG A 16 -4.66 -15.94 9.15
CA ARG A 16 -4.70 -17.19 8.41
C ARG A 16 -3.79 -18.28 9.00
N THR A 17 -3.87 -19.47 8.40
CA THR A 17 -3.10 -20.67 8.79
C THR A 17 -1.97 -20.92 7.80
N LYS A 18 -1.07 -21.84 8.14
CA LYS A 18 0.02 -22.29 7.27
C LYS A 18 -0.51 -22.78 5.91
N GLU A 19 -1.58 -23.57 5.94
CA GLU A 19 -2.20 -24.16 4.74
C GLU A 19 -2.67 -23.07 3.77
N PHE A 20 -3.31 -22.02 4.29
CA PHE A 20 -3.71 -20.87 3.46
C PHE A 20 -2.51 -20.23 2.76
N TRP A 21 -1.40 -20.03 3.46
CA TRP A 21 -0.21 -19.40 2.88
C TRP A 21 0.47 -20.29 1.84
N THR A 22 0.47 -21.60 2.06
CA THR A 22 0.96 -22.60 1.09
C THR A 22 0.10 -22.61 -0.18
N GLU A 23 -1.23 -22.62 -0.04
CA GLU A 23 -2.15 -22.57 -1.18
C GLU A 23 -2.05 -21.23 -1.93
N LEU A 24 -1.85 -20.12 -1.22
CA LEU A 24 -1.69 -18.81 -1.83
C LEU A 24 -0.42 -18.77 -2.69
N ALA A 25 0.67 -19.38 -2.23
CA ALA A 25 1.91 -19.47 -3.00
C ALA A 25 1.70 -20.21 -4.32
N ASP A 26 1.00 -21.33 -4.29
CA ASP A 26 0.64 -22.10 -5.50
C ASP A 26 -0.17 -21.25 -6.50
N LYS A 27 -1.17 -20.50 -6.02
CA LYS A 27 -2.01 -19.62 -6.85
C LYS A 27 -1.26 -18.43 -7.46
N LEU A 28 -0.20 -17.97 -6.79
CA LEU A 28 0.65 -16.86 -7.24
C LEU A 28 1.95 -17.34 -7.94
N SER A 29 2.09 -18.65 -8.15
CA SER A 29 3.23 -19.26 -8.85
C SER A 29 3.35 -18.76 -10.30
N ASN A 30 4.49 -19.04 -10.94
CA ASN A 30 4.80 -18.67 -12.32
C ASN A 30 4.72 -17.15 -12.57
N ASP A 31 5.32 -16.36 -11.70
CA ASP A 31 5.39 -14.90 -11.76
C ASP A 31 4.03 -14.18 -11.79
N ARG A 32 2.98 -14.86 -11.35
CA ARG A 32 1.63 -14.29 -11.30
C ARG A 32 1.43 -13.29 -10.18
N GLY A 33 2.31 -13.29 -9.19
CA GLY A 33 2.15 -12.33 -8.11
C GLY A 33 3.16 -12.44 -7.00
N GLN A 34 3.01 -11.54 -6.03
CA GLN A 34 3.88 -11.45 -4.88
C GLN A 34 3.12 -10.99 -3.64
N VAL A 35 3.62 -11.34 -2.48
CA VAL A 35 3.09 -10.89 -1.20
C VAL A 35 4.08 -9.95 -0.53
N VAL A 36 3.60 -8.77 -0.14
CA VAL A 36 4.36 -7.77 0.61
C VAL A 36 3.95 -7.84 2.06
N PHE A 37 4.86 -8.32 2.89
CA PHE A 37 4.70 -8.37 4.34
C PHE A 37 5.15 -7.03 4.93
N SER A 38 4.22 -6.30 5.52
CA SER A 38 4.48 -5.04 6.24
C SER A 38 4.81 -5.35 7.70
N ILE A 39 6.09 -5.46 8.01
CA ILE A 39 6.61 -5.83 9.33
C ILE A 39 7.58 -4.75 9.77
N ASP A 40 7.29 -4.09 10.89
CA ASP A 40 7.96 -2.84 11.30
C ASP A 40 8.67 -2.98 12.65
N GLY A 41 9.33 -4.09 12.85
CA GLY A 41 10.12 -4.42 14.04
C GLY A 41 10.44 -5.91 14.09
N LEU A 42 11.37 -6.30 14.95
CA LEU A 42 11.57 -7.68 15.35
C LEU A 42 10.58 -8.05 16.47
N ASP A 43 10.79 -9.18 17.14
CA ASP A 43 9.85 -9.75 18.11
C ASP A 43 9.48 -8.77 19.25
N ASP A 44 10.47 -8.02 19.71
CA ASP A 44 10.36 -7.07 20.82
C ASP A 44 9.81 -5.68 20.43
N THR A 45 9.74 -5.35 19.15
CA THR A 45 9.37 -3.99 18.71
C THR A 45 8.22 -3.93 17.70
N ASN A 46 7.98 -5.00 16.93
CA ASN A 46 6.95 -4.98 15.89
C ASN A 46 5.56 -4.63 16.43
N HIS A 47 5.20 -5.15 17.60
CA HIS A 47 3.90 -4.93 18.24
C HIS A 47 3.67 -3.47 18.66
N LEU A 48 4.72 -2.66 18.81
CA LEU A 48 4.61 -1.25 19.20
C LEU A 48 3.90 -0.42 18.12
N TYR A 49 4.12 -0.77 16.86
CA TYR A 49 3.44 -0.14 15.73
C TYR A 49 2.35 -1.02 15.13
N ARG A 50 2.60 -2.31 14.99
CA ARG A 50 1.64 -3.31 14.51
C ARG A 50 0.88 -3.89 15.71
N VAL A 51 0.03 -3.06 16.34
CA VAL A 51 -0.75 -3.43 17.52
C VAL A 51 -1.51 -4.73 17.28
N ASN A 52 -1.56 -5.62 18.27
CA ASN A 52 -2.20 -6.94 18.21
C ASN A 52 -1.58 -7.91 17.17
N SER A 53 -0.39 -7.63 16.65
CA SER A 53 0.32 -8.58 15.80
C SER A 53 1.21 -9.51 16.63
N ASN A 54 1.36 -10.76 16.18
CA ASN A 54 2.28 -11.74 16.74
C ASN A 54 3.42 -11.98 15.75
N PHE A 55 4.61 -11.53 16.09
CA PHE A 55 5.78 -11.60 15.21
C PHE A 55 6.14 -13.03 14.81
N GLN A 56 6.14 -13.97 15.76
CA GLN A 56 6.46 -15.37 15.50
C GLN A 56 5.47 -15.99 14.51
N LYS A 57 4.18 -15.69 14.66
CA LYS A 57 3.16 -16.14 13.71
C LYS A 57 3.37 -15.52 12.32
N ILE A 58 3.75 -14.26 12.24
CA ILE A 58 4.05 -13.60 10.96
C ILE A 58 5.22 -14.30 10.27
N MET A 59 6.31 -14.56 11.00
CA MET A 59 7.48 -15.25 10.45
C MET A 59 7.15 -16.66 10.00
N HIS A 60 6.36 -17.40 10.77
CA HIS A 60 5.90 -18.73 10.40
C HIS A 60 5.06 -18.71 9.10
N ASN A 61 4.14 -17.78 8.99
CA ASN A 61 3.29 -17.61 7.82
C ASN A 61 4.10 -17.20 6.57
N ALA A 62 5.01 -16.22 6.71
CA ALA A 62 5.89 -15.81 5.63
C ALA A 62 6.79 -16.96 5.16
N LYS A 63 7.37 -17.71 6.11
CA LYS A 63 8.18 -18.89 5.79
C LYS A 63 7.39 -19.96 5.05
N ALA A 64 6.14 -20.24 5.48
CA ALA A 64 5.28 -21.20 4.80
C ALA A 64 4.98 -20.79 3.34
N PHE A 65 4.75 -19.51 3.11
CA PHE A 65 4.55 -18.95 1.77
C PHE A 65 5.80 -19.06 0.89
N ILE A 66 6.97 -18.73 1.45
CA ILE A 66 8.27 -18.80 0.75
C ILE A 66 8.65 -20.23 0.43
N ASP A 67 8.53 -21.15 1.40
CA ASP A 67 8.89 -22.58 1.21
C ASP A 67 8.02 -23.26 0.15
N ALA A 68 6.81 -22.75 -0.05
CA ALA A 68 5.92 -23.21 -1.11
C ALA A 68 6.20 -22.52 -2.48
N GLY A 69 7.28 -21.78 -2.61
CA GLY A 69 7.70 -21.12 -3.85
C GLY A 69 7.10 -19.73 -4.08
N GLY A 70 6.45 -19.14 -3.08
CA GLY A 70 5.87 -17.81 -3.18
C GLY A 70 6.92 -16.69 -3.12
N THR A 71 6.77 -15.66 -3.94
CA THR A 71 7.63 -14.47 -3.94
C THR A 71 7.20 -13.51 -2.83
N ALA A 72 7.97 -13.43 -1.75
CA ALA A 72 7.72 -12.58 -0.59
C ALA A 72 8.65 -11.36 -0.57
N ILE A 73 8.08 -10.22 -0.21
CA ILE A 73 8.82 -8.97 0.02
C ILE A 73 8.58 -8.52 1.45
N TRP A 74 9.62 -8.11 2.15
CA TRP A 74 9.50 -7.50 3.46
C TRP A 74 9.60 -5.98 3.35
N GLU A 75 8.52 -5.24 3.65
CA GLU A 75 8.53 -3.79 3.76
C GLU A 75 8.61 -3.36 5.22
N TRP A 76 9.49 -2.39 5.50
CA TRP A 76 9.75 -1.87 6.83
C TRP A 76 9.63 -0.35 6.87
N LEU A 77 8.92 0.18 7.85
CA LEU A 77 8.87 1.60 8.18
C LEU A 77 9.82 1.88 9.36
N PRO A 78 10.88 2.67 9.17
CA PRO A 78 11.78 2.99 10.25
C PRO A 78 11.17 4.03 11.20
N PHE A 79 11.22 3.69 12.49
CA PHE A 79 10.88 4.52 13.63
C PHE A 79 12.08 4.59 14.57
N LYS A 80 12.06 5.50 15.56
CA LYS A 80 13.14 5.59 16.55
C LYS A 80 13.32 4.31 17.37
N HIS A 81 12.21 3.62 17.67
CA HIS A 81 12.23 2.39 18.47
C HIS A 81 12.72 1.15 17.73
N ASN A 82 12.69 1.14 16.40
CA ASN A 82 13.08 -0.03 15.59
C ASN A 82 14.27 0.24 14.64
N GLU A 83 14.79 1.47 14.57
CA GLU A 83 15.85 1.83 13.62
C GLU A 83 17.17 1.08 13.83
N HIS A 84 17.41 0.61 15.06
CA HIS A 84 18.60 -0.18 15.40
C HIS A 84 18.54 -1.62 14.92
N GLN A 85 17.34 -2.13 14.58
CA GLN A 85 17.12 -3.51 14.18
C GLN A 85 17.12 -3.72 12.66
N VAL A 86 17.23 -2.65 11.87
CA VAL A 86 17.07 -2.73 10.39
C VAL A 86 18.06 -3.69 9.76
N GLU A 87 19.32 -3.69 10.21
CA GLU A 87 20.37 -4.56 9.66
C GLU A 87 20.12 -6.04 10.01
N ASP A 88 19.72 -6.31 11.25
CA ASP A 88 19.39 -7.68 11.68
C ASP A 88 18.12 -8.20 11.03
N ALA A 89 17.11 -7.33 10.83
CA ALA A 89 15.92 -7.66 10.09
C ALA A 89 16.21 -7.98 8.61
N ALA A 90 17.12 -7.21 7.97
CA ALA A 90 17.55 -7.46 6.61
C ALA A 90 18.26 -8.81 6.47
N LYS A 91 19.19 -9.13 7.38
CA LYS A 91 19.85 -10.44 7.44
C LYS A 91 18.85 -11.57 7.68
N MET A 92 17.87 -11.36 8.56
CA MET A 92 16.80 -12.33 8.82
C MET A 92 15.94 -12.56 7.56
N ALA A 93 15.54 -11.49 6.89
CA ALA A 93 14.77 -11.57 5.65
C ALA A 93 15.49 -12.40 4.58
N GLN A 94 16.80 -12.18 4.41
CA GLN A 94 17.62 -12.93 3.47
C GLN A 94 17.70 -14.42 3.85
N ARG A 95 17.96 -14.74 5.11
CA ARG A 95 18.00 -16.13 5.59
C ARG A 95 16.66 -16.86 5.44
N LEU A 96 15.55 -16.15 5.57
CA LEU A 96 14.21 -16.70 5.40
C LEU A 96 13.80 -16.85 3.94
N GLY A 97 14.56 -16.27 3.00
CA GLY A 97 14.29 -16.34 1.56
C GLY A 97 13.33 -15.27 1.03
N PHE A 98 13.19 -14.15 1.71
CA PHE A 98 12.48 -13.01 1.12
C PHE A 98 13.23 -12.54 -0.13
N ALA A 99 12.52 -12.24 -1.20
CA ALA A 99 13.10 -11.75 -2.45
C ALA A 99 13.65 -10.33 -2.33
N GLU A 100 13.04 -9.50 -1.47
CA GLU A 100 13.46 -8.12 -1.24
C GLU A 100 13.20 -7.71 0.22
N PHE A 101 14.08 -6.84 0.75
CA PHE A 101 13.86 -6.08 1.98
C PHE A 101 13.86 -4.59 1.64
N ILE A 102 12.77 -3.89 1.93
CA ILE A 102 12.54 -2.51 1.48
C ILE A 102 12.32 -1.60 2.68
N LEU A 103 13.20 -0.63 2.87
CA LEU A 103 12.94 0.49 3.77
C LEU A 103 12.05 1.52 3.07
N LYS A 104 10.90 1.82 3.67
CA LYS A 104 9.97 2.81 3.17
C LYS A 104 10.06 4.12 3.93
N LYS A 105 9.82 5.22 3.21
CA LYS A 105 9.61 6.52 3.85
C LYS A 105 8.37 6.48 4.72
N ASN A 106 8.47 7.04 5.92
CA ASN A 106 7.33 7.20 6.77
C ASN A 106 6.70 8.59 6.58
N PRO A 107 5.63 8.71 5.77
CA PRO A 107 5.00 10.00 5.51
C PRO A 107 4.24 10.58 6.70
N ARG A 108 4.01 9.77 7.75
CA ARG A 108 3.24 10.17 8.93
C ARG A 108 3.98 11.17 9.82
N PHE A 109 5.31 11.22 9.71
CA PHE A 109 6.17 12.16 10.44
C PHE A 109 6.59 13.36 9.57
N ASN A 110 5.77 13.73 8.60
CA ASN A 110 6.00 14.99 7.89
C ASN A 110 5.75 16.15 8.87
N PRO A 111 6.68 17.11 9.01
CA PRO A 111 6.53 18.25 9.93
C PRO A 111 5.27 19.09 9.70
N ILE A 112 4.66 19.01 8.52
CA ILE A 112 3.37 19.67 8.23
C ILE A 112 2.17 19.01 8.96
N ASN A 113 2.30 17.77 9.39
CA ASN A 113 1.23 17.04 10.07
C ASN A 113 1.41 17.05 11.59
N ASN A 114 2.07 18.06 12.15
CA ASN A 114 2.30 18.24 13.60
C ASN A 114 2.11 16.94 14.37
N GLY A 115 3.12 16.08 14.46
CA GLY A 115 3.07 14.72 14.98
C GLY A 115 2.41 14.47 16.37
N GLU A 116 1.46 15.30 16.77
CA GLU A 116 0.78 15.34 18.06
C GLU A 116 -0.10 14.13 18.35
N HIS A 117 -0.41 13.31 17.34
CA HIS A 117 -1.26 12.13 17.52
C HIS A 117 -0.51 10.79 17.54
N TYR A 118 0.82 10.78 17.41
CA TYR A 118 1.59 9.55 17.41
C TYR A 118 2.51 9.47 18.63
N THR A 119 2.31 8.45 19.45
CA THR A 119 3.22 8.11 20.57
C THR A 119 4.60 7.66 20.09
N LEU A 120 4.72 7.26 18.81
CA LEU A 120 5.94 6.78 18.22
C LEU A 120 6.73 7.93 17.58
N LYS A 121 8.05 7.96 17.80
CA LYS A 121 8.95 8.98 17.27
C LYS A 121 9.50 8.56 15.88
N PRO A 122 9.77 9.53 14.98
CA PRO A 122 10.41 9.24 13.70
C PRO A 122 11.82 8.69 13.91
N SER A 123 12.29 7.91 12.93
CA SER A 123 13.69 7.47 12.90
C SER A 123 14.62 8.68 12.79
N THR A 124 15.76 8.63 13.48
CA THR A 124 16.83 9.61 13.36
C THR A 124 17.95 9.13 12.44
N LYS A 125 18.11 7.82 12.29
CA LYS A 125 19.12 7.18 11.42
C LYS A 125 18.68 7.17 9.94
N TYR A 126 17.41 6.85 9.68
CA TYR A 126 16.85 6.71 8.33
C TYR A 126 15.96 7.91 8.00
N VAL A 127 16.51 9.09 8.18
CA VAL A 127 15.83 10.33 7.78
C VAL A 127 15.93 10.47 6.28
N HIS A 128 14.79 10.57 5.62
CA HIS A 128 14.78 11.05 4.25
C HIS A 128 15.35 12.46 4.25
N LYS A 129 16.55 12.65 3.69
CA LYS A 129 17.01 14.00 3.31
C LYS A 129 15.97 14.50 2.29
N GLY A 130 14.94 15.17 2.83
CA GLY A 130 13.83 15.66 2.05
C GLY A 130 14.40 16.54 0.96
N VAL A 131 13.88 16.42 -0.22
CA VAL A 131 13.64 17.63 -0.99
C VAL A 131 12.92 18.53 -0.01
N GLU A 132 13.56 19.62 0.41
CA GLU A 132 12.90 20.75 1.02
C GLU A 132 11.67 20.96 0.17
N ARG A 133 10.52 20.63 0.70
CA ARG A 133 9.28 21.05 0.09
C ARG A 133 9.38 22.55 0.20
N GLN A 134 9.73 23.20 -0.90
CA GLN A 134 9.36 24.59 -1.04
C GLN A 134 7.97 24.67 -0.46
N GLU A 135 7.83 25.45 0.58
CA GLU A 135 6.56 25.77 1.20
C GLU A 135 5.63 26.07 0.03
N ARG A 136 4.78 25.09 -0.28
CA ARG A 136 3.61 25.44 -1.07
C ARG A 136 2.90 26.40 -0.14
N GLN A 137 3.00 27.68 -0.42
CA GLN A 137 2.01 28.59 0.06
C GLN A 137 0.70 27.83 -0.10
N ILE A 138 0.14 27.45 1.02
CA ILE A 138 -1.24 27.03 1.09
C ILE A 138 -1.94 28.28 0.58
N LEU A 139 -2.23 28.27 -0.72
CA LEU A 139 -3.16 29.22 -1.28
C LEU A 139 -4.37 29.08 -0.39
N GLY A 140 -4.56 30.12 0.41
CA GLY A 140 -5.55 30.15 1.44
C GLY A 140 -6.87 29.65 0.91
N GLU A 141 -7.50 28.92 1.79
CA GLU A 141 -8.94 28.82 1.95
C GLU A 141 -9.77 28.84 0.66
N THR A 142 -10.38 27.66 0.39
CA THR A 142 -11.68 27.58 -0.28
C THR A 142 -11.87 28.39 -1.57
N GLN A 143 -10.94 28.38 -2.47
CA GLN A 143 -11.34 28.51 -3.86
C GLN A 143 -11.94 27.16 -4.28
N GLN A 144 -13.26 27.14 -4.47
CA GLN A 144 -13.96 26.12 -5.25
C GLN A 144 -13.21 26.04 -6.59
N LEU A 145 -12.25 25.10 -6.68
CA LEU A 145 -11.49 24.86 -7.90
C LEU A 145 -12.49 24.43 -8.95
N THR A 146 -12.78 25.35 -9.87
CA THR A 146 -13.59 25.04 -11.04
C THR A 146 -13.02 23.83 -11.77
N PRO A 147 -13.85 22.93 -12.31
CA PRO A 147 -13.45 21.63 -12.86
C PRO A 147 -12.44 21.65 -14.01
N THR A 148 -12.13 22.82 -14.56
CA THR A 148 -11.54 23.01 -15.90
C THR A 148 -10.04 23.27 -15.93
N LEU A 149 -9.33 23.41 -14.80
CA LEU A 149 -8.01 24.06 -14.87
C LEU A 149 -6.79 23.11 -14.94
N PHE A 150 -6.90 21.83 -14.61
CA PHE A 150 -5.73 20.94 -14.71
C PHE A 150 -6.13 19.53 -15.14
N PRO A 151 -5.53 19.00 -16.22
CA PRO A 151 -5.76 17.64 -16.64
C PRO A 151 -5.26 16.66 -15.56
N ILE A 152 -6.09 15.68 -15.22
CA ILE A 152 -5.75 14.61 -14.29
C ILE A 152 -5.04 13.50 -15.08
N SER A 153 -3.83 13.15 -14.65
CA SER A 153 -3.10 11.99 -15.16
C SER A 153 -3.15 10.87 -14.12
N CYS A 154 -4.10 9.96 -14.31
CA CYS A 154 -4.28 8.83 -13.42
C CYS A 154 -3.28 7.71 -13.74
N LYS A 155 -2.29 7.51 -12.86
CA LYS A 155 -1.29 6.43 -13.02
C LYS A 155 -1.88 5.01 -12.97
N TYR A 156 -2.99 4.83 -12.26
CA TYR A 156 -3.68 3.55 -12.19
C TYR A 156 -4.35 3.22 -13.52
N ASN A 157 -5.04 4.18 -14.11
CA ASN A 157 -5.64 4.03 -15.43
C ASN A 157 -4.57 3.83 -16.51
N ALA A 158 -3.53 4.67 -16.51
CA ALA A 158 -2.42 4.56 -17.48
C ALA A 158 -1.67 3.22 -17.43
N ARG A 159 -1.63 2.57 -16.27
CA ARG A 159 -0.99 1.27 -16.06
C ARG A 159 -1.97 0.10 -16.03
N LYS A 160 -3.25 0.32 -16.27
CA LYS A 160 -4.33 -0.68 -16.16
C LYS A 160 -4.33 -1.38 -14.80
N LEU A 161 -4.12 -0.63 -13.72
CA LEU A 161 -4.13 -1.15 -12.36
C LEU A 161 -5.53 -1.03 -11.75
N ILE A 162 -5.90 -2.02 -10.99
CA ILE A 162 -7.08 -2.02 -10.12
C ILE A 162 -6.65 -2.23 -8.68
N PHE A 163 -7.48 -1.82 -7.75
CA PHE A 163 -7.27 -2.02 -6.32
C PHE A 163 -8.49 -2.72 -5.72
N ILE A 164 -8.24 -3.80 -4.97
CA ILE A 164 -9.28 -4.48 -4.21
C ILE A 164 -8.95 -4.29 -2.73
N ASP A 165 -9.91 -3.79 -1.96
CA ASP A 165 -9.75 -3.60 -0.53
C ASP A 165 -10.00 -4.89 0.27
N PHE A 166 -9.81 -4.81 1.58
CA PHE A 166 -9.99 -5.96 2.48
C PHE A 166 -11.45 -6.45 2.60
N GLN A 167 -12.43 -5.64 2.19
CA GLN A 167 -13.85 -6.00 2.15
C GLN A 167 -14.26 -6.59 0.80
N GLY A 168 -13.35 -6.61 -0.17
CA GLY A 168 -13.58 -7.13 -1.51
C GLY A 168 -14.10 -6.09 -2.52
N TYR A 169 -14.11 -4.81 -2.17
CA TYR A 169 -14.51 -3.77 -3.12
C TYR A 169 -13.39 -3.47 -4.11
N LEU A 170 -13.72 -3.58 -5.40
CA LEU A 170 -12.86 -3.18 -6.50
C LEU A 170 -12.97 -1.67 -6.70
N LEU A 171 -11.88 -0.97 -6.48
CA LEU A 171 -11.79 0.48 -6.47
C LEU A 171 -10.81 0.98 -7.54
N PRO A 172 -10.97 2.19 -8.07
CA PRO A 172 -10.09 2.73 -9.09
C PRO A 172 -8.62 2.83 -8.63
N CYS A 173 -8.36 3.06 -7.34
CA CYS A 173 -7.01 3.07 -6.78
C CYS A 173 -7.03 2.96 -5.24
N CYS A 174 -5.87 2.66 -4.64
CA CYS A 174 -5.70 2.50 -3.20
C CYS A 174 -6.00 3.77 -2.38
N TRP A 175 -5.96 4.96 -2.96
CA TRP A 175 -6.33 6.19 -2.27
C TRP A 175 -7.81 6.26 -1.90
N HIS A 176 -8.65 5.50 -2.60
CA HIS A 176 -10.08 5.38 -2.30
C HIS A 176 -10.36 4.27 -1.27
N GLY A 177 -9.49 3.27 -1.14
CA GLY A 177 -9.69 2.12 -0.26
C GLY A 177 -9.87 2.50 1.22
N ASN A 178 -9.12 3.48 1.72
CA ASN A 178 -9.25 3.94 3.11
C ASN A 178 -10.45 4.87 3.35
N ARG A 179 -11.17 5.25 2.31
CA ARG A 179 -12.28 6.21 2.35
C ARG A 179 -13.62 5.57 2.04
N PHE A 180 -13.59 4.35 1.55
CA PHE A 180 -14.76 3.54 1.30
C PHE A 180 -15.03 2.63 2.50
N ASN A 181 -15.52 3.22 3.58
CA ASN A 181 -16.08 2.47 4.69
C ASN A 181 -17.53 2.91 4.84
N PRO A 182 -18.52 2.06 4.51
CA PRO A 182 -19.92 2.37 4.67
C PRO A 182 -20.29 2.73 6.12
N ASP A 183 -19.49 2.24 7.10
CA ASP A 183 -19.67 2.49 8.52
C ASP A 183 -18.86 3.71 9.02
N SER A 184 -18.08 4.35 8.16
CA SER A 184 -17.26 5.51 8.53
C SER A 184 -18.14 6.74 8.75
N LYS A 185 -18.23 7.19 9.98
CA LYS A 185 -18.87 8.45 10.36
C LYS A 185 -18.10 9.71 9.89
N SER A 186 -16.94 9.55 9.26
CA SER A 186 -16.21 10.67 8.67
C SER A 186 -16.88 11.06 7.36
N GLY A 187 -17.59 12.21 7.37
CA GLY A 187 -18.39 12.74 6.26
C GLY A 187 -17.61 13.14 4.98
N THR A 188 -16.49 12.51 4.71
CA THR A 188 -15.61 12.77 3.57
C THR A 188 -15.59 11.63 2.57
N ASN A 189 -16.62 10.81 2.53
CA ASN A 189 -16.66 9.68 1.60
C ASN A 189 -17.09 10.16 0.21
N GLU A 190 -16.15 10.79 -0.51
CA GLU A 190 -16.38 11.23 -1.88
C GLU A 190 -16.85 10.07 -2.78
N PHE A 191 -16.36 8.87 -2.51
CA PHE A 191 -16.69 7.69 -3.29
C PHE A 191 -18.12 7.21 -3.03
N GLN A 192 -18.64 7.32 -1.81
CA GLN A 192 -20.04 7.03 -1.53
C GLN A 192 -20.99 7.95 -2.29
N LYS A 193 -20.66 9.24 -2.39
CA LYS A 193 -21.47 10.21 -3.17
C LYS A 193 -21.49 9.87 -4.65
N ILE A 194 -20.40 9.32 -5.17
CA ILE A 194 -20.28 8.96 -6.58
C ILE A 194 -21.01 7.67 -6.89
N MET A 195 -21.07 6.76 -5.91
CA MET A 195 -21.81 5.53 -6.02
C MET A 195 -23.30 5.69 -5.62
N GLU A 196 -23.70 6.92 -5.29
CA GLU A 196 -25.11 7.24 -5.01
C GLU A 196 -25.97 6.88 -6.22
N GLY A 197 -26.93 5.98 -6.02
CA GLY A 197 -27.75 5.42 -7.08
C GLY A 197 -27.32 4.04 -7.61
N TYR A 198 -26.19 3.50 -7.16
CA TYR A 198 -25.75 2.15 -7.48
C TYR A 198 -25.80 1.22 -6.25
N ASP A 199 -26.17 -0.05 -6.48
CA ASP A 199 -26.00 -1.07 -5.43
C ASP A 199 -24.50 -1.32 -5.19
N PRO A 200 -23.96 -1.09 -3.98
CA PRO A 200 -22.54 -1.30 -3.68
C PRO A 200 -22.05 -2.72 -4.02
N LYS A 201 -22.92 -3.72 -4.00
CA LYS A 201 -22.54 -5.10 -4.33
C LYS A 201 -21.97 -5.26 -5.73
N ILE A 202 -22.40 -4.42 -6.69
CA ILE A 202 -21.89 -4.50 -8.07
C ILE A 202 -20.41 -4.16 -8.22
N PHE A 203 -19.78 -3.64 -7.15
CA PHE A 203 -18.36 -3.34 -7.11
C PHE A 203 -17.56 -4.36 -6.28
N ASN A 204 -18.19 -5.42 -5.77
CA ASN A 204 -17.54 -6.30 -4.81
C ASN A 204 -17.32 -7.71 -5.41
N VAL A 205 -16.03 -8.13 -5.36
CA VAL A 205 -15.58 -9.41 -5.92
C VAL A 205 -16.13 -10.64 -5.21
N ASN A 206 -16.77 -10.49 -4.05
CA ASN A 206 -17.47 -11.57 -3.39
C ASN A 206 -18.81 -11.91 -4.05
N TYR A 207 -19.34 -11.01 -4.89
CA TYR A 207 -20.63 -11.18 -5.57
C TYR A 207 -20.49 -11.27 -7.09
N TYR A 208 -19.49 -10.60 -7.66
CA TYR A 208 -19.29 -10.51 -9.12
C TYR A 208 -17.83 -10.77 -9.49
N SER A 209 -17.58 -11.32 -10.66
CA SER A 209 -16.21 -11.44 -11.18
C SER A 209 -15.60 -10.06 -11.48
N ILE A 210 -14.27 -9.97 -11.45
CA ILE A 210 -13.55 -8.74 -11.83
C ILE A 210 -14.01 -8.24 -13.21
N GLU A 211 -14.17 -9.15 -14.17
CA GLU A 211 -14.63 -8.82 -15.52
C GLU A 211 -16.03 -8.22 -15.50
N GLN A 212 -16.97 -8.80 -14.75
CA GLN A 212 -18.32 -8.26 -14.61
C GLN A 212 -18.32 -6.87 -14.00
N ILE A 213 -17.51 -6.66 -12.96
CA ILE A 213 -17.37 -5.36 -12.30
C ILE A 213 -16.82 -4.32 -13.27
N LEU A 214 -15.72 -4.62 -13.97
CA LEU A 214 -15.10 -3.68 -14.92
C LEU A 214 -15.98 -3.42 -16.14
N ASN A 215 -16.92 -4.31 -16.44
CA ASN A 215 -17.87 -4.17 -17.53
C ASN A 215 -19.19 -3.49 -17.13
N ASN A 216 -19.40 -3.15 -15.86
CA ASN A 216 -20.61 -2.45 -15.45
C ASN A 216 -20.66 -1.01 -16.00
N GLU A 217 -21.84 -0.38 -15.97
CA GLU A 217 -22.06 0.96 -16.56
C GLU A 217 -21.17 2.02 -15.93
N TRP A 218 -20.97 1.96 -14.60
CA TRP A 218 -20.15 2.92 -13.90
C TRP A 218 -18.69 2.90 -14.37
N TYR A 219 -18.07 1.72 -14.45
CA TYR A 219 -16.70 1.61 -14.94
C TYR A 219 -16.55 1.97 -16.42
N LYS A 220 -17.57 1.75 -17.23
CA LYS A 220 -17.52 2.07 -18.67
C LYS A 220 -17.78 3.53 -18.99
N LYS A 221 -18.70 4.17 -18.27
CA LYS A 221 -19.20 5.51 -18.63
C LYS A 221 -18.78 6.57 -17.63
N ASP A 222 -18.87 6.25 -16.34
CA ASP A 222 -18.81 7.26 -15.28
C ASP A 222 -17.42 7.40 -14.64
N ILE A 223 -16.51 6.45 -14.84
CA ILE A 223 -15.20 6.49 -14.21
C ILE A 223 -14.38 7.71 -14.64
N ASP A 224 -14.38 8.05 -15.92
CA ASP A 224 -13.60 9.18 -16.44
C ASP A 224 -14.14 10.53 -15.94
N TYR A 225 -15.46 10.65 -15.82
CA TYR A 225 -16.10 11.81 -15.21
C TYR A 225 -15.78 11.87 -13.72
N THR A 226 -15.95 10.76 -13.04
CA THR A 226 -15.72 10.60 -11.61
C THR A 226 -14.31 10.98 -11.20
N ILE A 227 -13.28 10.51 -11.91
CA ILE A 227 -11.88 10.85 -11.66
C ILE A 227 -11.67 12.36 -11.72
N LYS A 228 -12.33 13.06 -12.64
CA LYS A 228 -12.20 14.51 -12.82
C LYS A 228 -12.79 15.33 -11.68
N ILE A 229 -13.83 14.83 -11.02
CA ILE A 229 -14.53 15.58 -9.97
C ILE A 229 -14.02 15.28 -8.56
N LEU A 230 -13.32 14.15 -8.35
CA LEU A 230 -12.82 13.75 -7.04
C LEU A 230 -11.70 14.67 -6.53
N ASN A 231 -11.88 15.23 -5.33
CA ASN A 231 -10.84 16.03 -4.68
C ASN A 231 -9.56 15.23 -4.46
N THR A 232 -9.68 13.94 -4.16
CA THR A 232 -8.55 13.02 -4.04
C THR A 232 -7.74 12.95 -5.34
N CYS A 233 -8.39 12.79 -6.50
CA CYS A 233 -7.73 12.77 -7.79
C CYS A 233 -7.10 14.12 -8.14
N ARG A 234 -7.82 15.22 -7.91
CA ARG A 234 -7.29 16.58 -8.11
C ARG A 234 -6.06 16.85 -7.24
N LYS A 235 -6.10 16.46 -5.97
CA LYS A 235 -5.01 16.67 -5.03
C LYS A 235 -3.76 15.85 -5.35
N HIS A 236 -3.92 14.64 -5.86
CA HIS A 236 -2.83 13.67 -6.00
C HIS A 236 -2.42 13.35 -7.44
N CYS A 237 -3.29 13.59 -8.42
CA CYS A 237 -3.10 13.13 -9.80
C CYS A 237 -3.12 14.24 -10.85
N THR A 238 -3.11 15.54 -10.48
CA THR A 238 -2.99 16.63 -11.46
C THR A 238 -1.58 16.72 -12.03
N LEU A 239 -1.43 17.06 -13.30
CA LEU A 239 -0.14 17.19 -13.99
C LEU A 239 0.78 18.25 -13.35
N GLY A 240 0.24 19.28 -12.70
CA GLY A 240 1.01 20.27 -11.95
C GLY A 240 1.54 19.73 -10.61
N ASN A 241 0.96 18.70 -10.07
CA ASN A 241 1.50 17.92 -8.97
C ASN A 241 2.44 16.87 -9.56
N LYS A 242 3.65 17.26 -9.89
CA LYS A 242 4.78 16.34 -9.98
C LYS A 242 4.97 15.65 -8.61
N MET A 243 3.96 14.92 -8.14
CA MET A 243 4.24 13.77 -7.30
C MET A 243 5.03 12.87 -8.24
N SER A 244 6.30 13.23 -8.25
CA SER A 244 7.35 12.46 -8.85
C SER A 244 6.98 10.98 -8.70
N ASN A 245 7.29 10.21 -9.71
CA ASN A 245 7.64 8.80 -9.60
C ASN A 245 8.76 8.59 -8.55
N LYS A 246 8.81 9.40 -7.49
CA LYS A 246 9.70 9.24 -6.36
C LYS A 246 9.17 8.04 -5.63
N ASP A 247 9.80 6.95 -5.96
CA ASP A 247 9.73 5.71 -5.25
C ASP A 247 9.70 6.01 -3.75
N ASN A 248 8.64 5.62 -3.04
CA ASN A 248 8.53 5.79 -1.60
C ASN A 248 9.53 4.91 -0.83
N ARG A 249 10.43 4.26 -1.53
CA ARG A 249 11.50 3.43 -0.99
C ARG A 249 12.66 4.33 -0.61
N ILE A 250 13.19 4.14 0.59
CA ILE A 250 14.44 4.79 1.02
C ILE A 250 15.61 4.02 0.43
N GLN A 251 15.54 2.70 0.46
CA GLN A 251 16.61 1.81 0.04
C GLN A 251 16.07 0.39 -0.23
N HIS A 252 16.57 -0.25 -1.31
CA HIS A 252 16.55 -1.69 -1.50
C HIS A 252 17.82 -2.25 -0.89
N ILE A 253 17.72 -3.04 0.16
CA ILE A 253 18.93 -3.55 0.83
C ILE A 253 19.51 -4.77 0.12
N PHE A 254 18.73 -5.50 -0.70
CA PHE A 254 19.20 -6.70 -1.39
C PHE A 254 19.75 -6.51 -2.81
N LYS A 255 19.86 -5.30 -3.32
CA LYS A 255 20.40 -5.11 -4.69
C LYS A 255 21.88 -4.84 -4.76
N ASP A 256 22.48 -4.47 -3.66
CA ASP A 256 23.93 -4.26 -3.58
C ASP A 256 24.51 -5.31 -2.62
N THR A 257 25.02 -6.39 -3.20
CA THR A 257 25.97 -7.35 -2.65
C THR A 257 26.42 -7.06 -1.22
N ILE A 258 25.71 -7.62 -0.24
CA ILE A 258 26.39 -8.01 0.99
C ILE A 258 26.87 -9.43 0.72
N ASP A 259 28.16 -9.58 0.46
CA ASP A 259 28.83 -10.86 0.55
C ASP A 259 28.67 -11.34 2.00
N LEU A 260 27.67 -12.18 2.22
CA LEU A 260 27.49 -12.85 3.49
C LEU A 260 28.29 -14.16 3.41
N GLU A 261 29.34 -14.24 4.21
CA GLU A 261 29.99 -15.51 4.46
C GLU A 261 28.94 -16.55 4.92
N PRO A 262 29.02 -17.79 4.44
CA PRO A 262 28.09 -18.83 4.89
C PRO A 262 28.30 -19.06 6.39
N TRP A 263 27.23 -18.98 7.16
CA TRP A 263 27.21 -19.34 8.56
C TRP A 263 27.26 -20.88 8.68
N GLU A 264 28.32 -21.38 9.28
CA GLU A 264 28.43 -22.76 9.76
C GLU A 264 27.40 -23.06 10.87
#